data_001f2d52794beba3d74ecb2194bdebae
#
_entry.id   001f2d52794beba3d74ecb2194bdebae
#
_cell.length_a   1.000
_cell.length_b   1.000
_cell.length_c   1.000
_cell.angle_alpha   90.00
_cell.angle_beta   90.00
_cell.angle_gamma   90.00
#
_symmetry.space_group_name_H-M   'P 1'
#
loop_
_entity.id
_entity.type
_entity.pdbx_description
1 polymer ?
#
loop_
_entity_poly.entity_id
_entity_poly.type
_entity_poly.pdbx_seq_one_letter_code
_entity_poly.pdbx_strand_id
1 'polypeptide(L)'
;MCIRDRDKAVSQAFNTLDVDGSTSTNDTVILMASGTSGVSPSQEELETAVLAVCSDIADQLQADAEGVTKRVKITVEGTATDYQALNAARTLGRDNLFKCAMFGSDPNWGRVLAAVGMADAEMDPENISVYFNGQPVCRASTGVPGAREVDLSGTDIDVYVDLGTGGTGSAFVRTTDLSHAYVEINSAYSS
;
A
#
# COMPACT_ATOMS: atom_id res chain seq x y z
N MET A 1 -18.54 22.42 3.51
CA MET A 1 -17.53 21.34 3.41
C MET A 1 -17.06 21.02 4.79
N CYS A 2 -17.20 19.78 5.22
CA CYS A 2 -16.88 19.36 6.58
C CYS A 2 -15.43 18.88 6.69
N ILE A 3 -14.80 19.17 7.83
CA ILE A 3 -13.52 18.56 8.23
C ILE A 3 -13.55 17.04 8.00
N ARG A 4 -14.69 16.40 8.29
CA ARG A 4 -14.92 14.97 8.10
C ARG A 4 -14.70 14.48 6.65
N ASP A 5 -15.08 15.28 5.64
CA ASP A 5 -14.94 14.88 4.24
C ASP A 5 -13.47 14.86 3.82
N ARG A 6 -12.71 15.86 4.28
CA ARG A 6 -11.26 15.88 4.12
C ARG A 6 -10.63 14.69 4.84
N ASP A 7 -10.99 14.42 6.10
CA ASP A 7 -10.40 13.35 6.89
C ASP A 7 -10.67 11.97 6.25
N LYS A 8 -11.88 11.78 5.69
CA LYS A 8 -12.22 10.57 4.95
C LYS A 8 -11.37 10.41 3.68
N ALA A 9 -11.22 11.46 2.87
CA ALA A 9 -10.39 11.43 1.68
C ALA A 9 -8.91 11.22 2.01
N VAL A 10 -8.38 11.91 3.04
CA VAL A 10 -6.99 11.75 3.51
C VAL A 10 -6.72 10.33 3.98
N SER A 11 -7.65 9.72 4.72
CA SER A 11 -7.48 8.36 5.23
C SER A 11 -7.41 7.31 4.12
N GLN A 12 -8.12 7.53 3.01
CA GLN A 12 -8.16 6.62 1.87
C GLN A 12 -7.09 6.91 0.79
N ALA A 13 -6.46 8.08 0.84
CA ALA A 13 -5.43 8.50 -0.11
C ALA A 13 -4.06 8.61 0.59
N PHE A 14 -3.77 9.75 1.21
CA PHE A 14 -2.44 10.05 1.74
C PHE A 14 -2.01 9.13 2.89
N ASN A 15 -2.92 8.75 3.79
CA ASN A 15 -2.60 7.85 4.90
C ASN A 15 -2.33 6.41 4.46
N THR A 16 -2.54 6.09 3.19
CA THR A 16 -2.16 4.81 2.59
C THR A 16 -0.73 4.80 2.06
N LEU A 17 -0.09 5.98 1.91
CA LEU A 17 1.33 6.08 1.55
C LEU A 17 2.21 5.65 2.73
N ASP A 18 3.10 4.72 2.48
CA ASP A 18 4.06 4.20 3.47
C ASP A 18 5.35 3.79 2.76
N VAL A 19 6.16 4.78 2.38
CA VAL A 19 7.35 4.57 1.55
C VAL A 19 8.49 3.96 2.36
N ASP A 20 8.77 4.51 3.55
CA ASP A 20 9.94 4.16 4.37
C ASP A 20 9.61 3.90 5.85
N GLY A 21 8.33 3.87 6.21
CA GLY A 21 7.87 3.62 7.57
C GLY A 21 7.87 4.85 8.49
N SER A 22 8.36 5.99 8.01
CA SER A 22 8.40 7.24 8.77
C SER A 22 7.18 8.11 8.46
N THR A 23 6.73 8.86 9.45
CA THR A 23 5.72 9.90 9.26
C THR A 23 6.41 11.21 8.92
N SER A 24 5.91 11.91 7.89
CA SER A 24 6.43 13.25 7.57
C SER A 24 6.33 14.19 8.75
N THR A 25 7.35 15.02 8.92
CA THR A 25 7.43 16.02 10.00
C THR A 25 6.78 17.35 9.65
N ASN A 26 6.56 17.63 8.36
CA ASN A 26 6.16 18.96 7.88
C ASN A 26 5.24 18.98 6.65
N ASP A 27 4.85 17.83 6.09
CA ASP A 27 3.88 17.79 5.02
C ASP A 27 2.48 18.19 5.50
N THR A 28 1.77 18.95 4.68
CA THR A 28 0.45 19.47 5.03
C THR A 28 -0.52 19.30 3.87
N VAL A 29 -1.67 18.70 4.14
CA VAL A 29 -2.77 18.58 3.16
C VAL A 29 -3.80 19.67 3.45
N ILE A 30 -3.97 20.59 2.49
CA ILE A 30 -4.90 21.71 2.60
C ILE A 30 -5.97 21.59 1.50
N LEU A 31 -7.23 21.65 1.92
CA LEU A 31 -8.38 21.73 1.03
C LEU A 31 -9.04 23.10 1.18
N MET A 32 -9.06 23.88 0.11
CA MET A 32 -9.64 25.23 0.09
C MET A 32 -10.79 25.33 -0.93
N ALA A 33 -11.85 26.04 -0.56
CA ALA A 33 -12.95 26.32 -1.47
C ALA A 33 -13.34 27.80 -1.36
N SER A 34 -13.29 28.55 -2.48
CA SER A 34 -13.64 29.96 -2.53
C SER A 34 -15.15 30.23 -2.45
N GLY A 35 -15.98 29.25 -2.82
CA GLY A 35 -17.43 29.42 -2.93
C GLY A 35 -17.90 30.26 -4.11
N THR A 36 -17.00 30.67 -5.01
CA THR A 36 -17.33 31.62 -6.10
C THR A 36 -17.99 30.96 -7.32
N SER A 37 -17.99 29.63 -7.43
CA SER A 37 -18.57 28.93 -8.57
C SER A 37 -20.10 28.99 -8.62
N GLY A 38 -20.76 29.25 -7.48
CA GLY A 38 -22.22 29.16 -7.33
C GLY A 38 -22.78 27.72 -7.40
N VAL A 39 -21.92 26.71 -7.52
CA VAL A 39 -22.32 25.30 -7.52
C VAL A 39 -22.45 24.80 -6.09
N SER A 40 -23.55 24.10 -5.82
CA SER A 40 -23.79 23.42 -4.56
C SER A 40 -23.88 21.92 -4.80
N PRO A 41 -22.77 21.18 -4.79
CA PRO A 41 -22.79 19.74 -4.99
C PRO A 41 -23.47 19.03 -3.82
N SER A 42 -24.02 17.85 -4.07
CA SER A 42 -24.40 16.95 -3.00
C SER A 42 -23.16 16.50 -2.19
N GLN A 43 -23.38 15.98 -0.98
CA GLN A 43 -22.32 15.46 -0.13
C GLN A 43 -21.54 14.32 -0.83
N GLU A 44 -22.23 13.42 -1.49
CA GLU A 44 -21.65 12.28 -2.21
C GLU A 44 -20.79 12.71 -3.41
N GLU A 45 -21.28 13.67 -4.22
CA GLU A 45 -20.53 14.22 -5.34
C GLU A 45 -19.25 14.91 -4.86
N LEU A 46 -19.32 15.66 -3.76
CA LEU A 46 -18.16 16.32 -3.19
C LEU A 46 -17.13 15.31 -2.65
N GLU A 47 -17.57 14.32 -1.87
CA GLU A 47 -16.71 13.27 -1.33
C GLU A 47 -16.01 12.51 -2.46
N THR A 48 -16.73 12.13 -3.49
CA THR A 48 -16.19 11.41 -4.66
C THR A 48 -15.14 12.25 -5.38
N ALA A 49 -15.42 13.51 -5.65
CA ALA A 49 -14.49 14.40 -6.34
C ALA A 49 -13.23 14.67 -5.51
N VAL A 50 -13.37 14.92 -4.21
CA VAL A 50 -12.24 15.17 -3.32
C VAL A 50 -11.38 13.91 -3.20
N LEU A 51 -11.99 12.74 -3.02
CA LEU A 51 -11.25 11.48 -2.95
C LEU A 51 -10.49 11.20 -4.25
N ALA A 52 -11.10 11.43 -5.41
CA ALA A 52 -10.44 11.23 -6.70
C ALA A 52 -9.18 12.11 -6.85
N VAL A 53 -9.28 13.39 -6.51
CA VAL A 53 -8.14 14.32 -6.56
C VAL A 53 -7.07 13.93 -5.53
N CYS A 54 -7.46 13.59 -4.29
CA CYS A 54 -6.51 13.16 -3.27
C CYS A 54 -5.79 11.86 -3.66
N SER A 55 -6.50 10.92 -4.29
CA SER A 55 -5.89 9.66 -4.75
C SER A 55 -4.90 9.88 -5.89
N ASP A 56 -5.24 10.74 -6.86
CA ASP A 56 -4.34 11.08 -7.95
C ASP A 56 -3.06 11.76 -7.45
N ILE A 57 -3.18 12.70 -6.50
CA ILE A 57 -2.01 13.33 -5.86
C ILE A 57 -1.18 12.31 -5.08
N ALA A 58 -1.82 11.39 -4.35
CA ALA A 58 -1.11 10.34 -3.62
C ALA A 58 -0.34 9.41 -4.57
N ASP A 59 -0.92 9.06 -5.72
CA ASP A 59 -0.26 8.26 -6.76
C ASP A 59 0.95 9.01 -7.36
N GLN A 60 0.85 10.33 -7.56
CA GLN A 60 1.97 11.16 -8.01
C GLN A 60 3.08 11.23 -6.95
N LEU A 61 2.75 11.39 -5.67
CA LEU A 61 3.73 11.38 -4.58
C LEU A 61 4.46 10.02 -4.48
N GLN A 62 3.74 8.92 -4.65
CA GLN A 62 4.35 7.59 -4.70
C GLN A 62 5.30 7.46 -5.91
N ALA A 63 4.93 8.02 -7.05
CA ALA A 63 5.73 7.96 -8.27
C ALA A 63 6.99 8.83 -8.21
N ASP A 64 7.00 9.87 -7.37
CA ASP A 64 8.10 10.80 -7.17
C ASP A 64 8.94 10.47 -5.91
N ALA A 65 8.70 9.32 -5.27
CA ALA A 65 9.45 8.92 -4.08
C ALA A 65 10.93 8.70 -4.40
N GLU A 66 11.80 9.00 -3.42
CA GLU A 66 13.25 8.93 -3.58
C GLU A 66 13.73 7.58 -4.09
N GLY A 67 14.40 7.57 -5.23
CA GLY A 67 14.99 6.38 -5.82
C GLY A 67 14.02 5.28 -6.23
N VAL A 68 12.72 5.58 -6.34
CA VAL A 68 11.69 4.62 -6.70
C VAL A 68 11.94 4.00 -8.09
N THR A 69 11.83 2.68 -8.18
CA THR A 69 11.78 1.97 -9.47
C THR A 69 10.51 1.15 -9.63
N LYS A 70 9.87 0.78 -8.50
CA LYS A 70 8.60 0.04 -8.45
C LYS A 70 7.63 0.74 -7.49
N ARG A 71 6.41 0.97 -7.96
CA ARG A 71 5.27 1.40 -7.15
C ARG A 71 4.49 0.15 -6.76
N VAL A 72 4.40 -0.11 -5.48
CA VAL A 72 3.78 -1.33 -4.98
C VAL A 72 2.50 -0.98 -4.22
N LYS A 73 1.39 -1.56 -4.63
CA LYS A 73 0.13 -1.52 -3.87
C LYS A 73 -0.04 -2.87 -3.18
N ILE A 74 -0.17 -2.84 -1.86
CA ILE A 74 -0.41 -4.04 -1.05
C ILE A 74 -1.83 -3.99 -0.53
N THR A 75 -2.65 -4.95 -0.91
CA THR A 75 -4.00 -5.15 -0.35
C THR A 75 -3.99 -6.38 0.53
N VAL A 76 -4.46 -6.24 1.76
CA VAL A 76 -4.62 -7.35 2.71
C VAL A 76 -6.10 -7.50 3.04
N GLU A 77 -6.58 -8.73 3.03
CA GLU A 77 -7.95 -9.11 3.37
C GLU A 77 -7.97 -10.35 4.29
N GLY A 78 -9.16 -10.80 4.66
CA GLY A 78 -9.31 -12.02 5.46
C GLY A 78 -8.90 -11.85 6.91
N THR A 79 -9.14 -10.66 7.49
CA THR A 79 -8.92 -10.32 8.90
C THR A 79 -10.23 -9.99 9.60
N ALA A 80 -10.23 -9.96 10.94
CA ALA A 80 -11.42 -9.61 11.71
C ALA A 80 -11.83 -8.12 11.53
N THR A 81 -10.87 -7.22 11.30
CA THR A 81 -11.11 -5.76 11.18
C THR A 81 -10.18 -5.13 10.15
N ASP A 82 -10.61 -4.00 9.56
CA ASP A 82 -9.77 -3.19 8.65
C ASP A 82 -8.48 -2.72 9.33
N TYR A 83 -8.49 -2.51 10.65
CA TYR A 83 -7.30 -2.14 11.42
C TYR A 83 -6.23 -3.24 11.39
N GLN A 84 -6.61 -4.51 11.56
CA GLN A 84 -5.69 -5.64 11.46
C GLN A 84 -5.16 -5.80 10.03
N ALA A 85 -6.02 -5.65 9.02
CA ALA A 85 -5.61 -5.65 7.62
C ALA A 85 -4.58 -4.54 7.32
N LEU A 86 -4.82 -3.33 7.83
CA LEU A 86 -3.89 -2.21 7.68
C LEU A 86 -2.55 -2.46 8.37
N ASN A 87 -2.55 -3.05 9.58
CA ASN A 87 -1.33 -3.42 10.29
C ASN A 87 -0.51 -4.45 9.50
N ALA A 88 -1.16 -5.47 8.95
CA ALA A 88 -0.48 -6.48 8.14
C ALA A 88 0.06 -5.87 6.82
N ALA A 89 -0.71 -5.02 6.14
CA ALA A 89 -0.28 -4.34 4.93
C ALA A 89 0.94 -3.42 5.19
N ARG A 90 0.93 -2.66 6.29
CA ARG A 90 2.06 -1.81 6.69
C ARG A 90 3.29 -2.63 7.08
N THR A 91 3.11 -3.70 7.84
CA THR A 91 4.22 -4.59 8.23
C THR A 91 4.90 -5.15 7.00
N LEU A 92 4.13 -5.63 6.01
CA LEU A 92 4.67 -6.10 4.74
C LEU A 92 5.34 -4.97 3.95
N GLY A 93 4.70 -3.81 3.83
CA GLY A 93 5.23 -2.66 3.07
C GLY A 93 6.54 -2.07 3.62
N ARG A 94 6.81 -2.29 4.91
CA ARG A 94 8.03 -1.84 5.62
C ARG A 94 9.12 -2.90 5.69
N ASP A 95 8.84 -4.14 5.28
CA ASP A 95 9.81 -5.21 5.35
C ASP A 95 10.89 -5.06 4.27
N ASN A 96 12.14 -4.94 4.71
CA ASN A 96 13.28 -4.71 3.83
C ASN A 96 13.50 -5.87 2.83
N LEU A 97 13.28 -7.12 3.25
CA LEU A 97 13.47 -8.27 2.36
C LEU A 97 12.40 -8.30 1.28
N PHE A 98 11.16 -7.96 1.63
CA PHE A 98 10.08 -7.82 0.66
C PHE A 98 10.38 -6.68 -0.34
N LYS A 99 10.76 -5.50 0.15
CA LYS A 99 11.07 -4.35 -0.71
C LYS A 99 12.27 -4.63 -1.64
N CYS A 100 13.28 -5.35 -1.18
CA CYS A 100 14.38 -5.83 -2.02
C CYS A 100 13.90 -6.85 -3.09
N ALA A 101 12.93 -7.71 -2.76
CA ALA A 101 12.34 -8.61 -3.76
C ALA A 101 11.61 -7.84 -4.85
N MET A 102 10.87 -6.79 -4.48
CA MET A 102 10.19 -5.92 -5.46
C MET A 102 11.20 -5.23 -6.38
N PHE A 103 12.29 -4.68 -5.84
CA PHE A 103 13.39 -4.12 -6.63
C PHE A 103 13.97 -5.14 -7.62
N GLY A 104 14.19 -6.37 -7.18
CA GLY A 104 14.70 -7.46 -8.00
C GLY A 104 13.67 -8.10 -8.93
N SER A 105 12.43 -7.63 -8.98
CA SER A 105 11.32 -8.27 -9.71
C SER A 105 11.12 -9.75 -9.35
N ASP A 106 11.37 -10.10 -8.07
CA ASP A 106 11.26 -11.46 -7.53
C ASP A 106 9.88 -11.67 -6.88
N PRO A 107 9.00 -12.51 -7.45
CA PRO A 107 7.69 -12.81 -6.86
C PRO A 107 7.80 -13.72 -5.64
N ASN A 108 8.54 -13.28 -4.62
CA ASN A 108 8.93 -14.05 -3.45
C ASN A 108 7.81 -14.10 -2.39
N TRP A 109 6.87 -15.00 -2.57
CA TRP A 109 5.78 -15.21 -1.62
C TRP A 109 6.28 -15.63 -0.23
N GLY A 110 7.43 -16.30 -0.11
CA GLY A 110 8.01 -16.67 1.18
C GLY A 110 8.38 -15.45 2.03
N ARG A 111 8.90 -14.38 1.41
CA ARG A 111 9.16 -13.11 2.09
C ARG A 111 7.85 -12.41 2.49
N VAL A 112 6.80 -12.53 1.69
CA VAL A 112 5.48 -12.04 2.06
C VAL A 112 4.97 -12.73 3.31
N LEU A 113 4.99 -14.07 3.37
CA LEU A 113 4.56 -14.82 4.56
C LEU A 113 5.40 -14.50 5.79
N ALA A 114 6.73 -14.37 5.62
CA ALA A 114 7.62 -14.01 6.72
C ALA A 114 7.29 -12.62 7.30
N ALA A 115 7.01 -11.64 6.43
CA ALA A 115 6.67 -10.29 6.86
C ALA A 115 5.29 -10.23 7.53
N VAL A 116 4.23 -10.78 6.90
CA VAL A 116 2.89 -10.74 7.50
C VAL A 116 2.81 -11.52 8.81
N GLY A 117 3.63 -12.57 8.97
CA GLY A 117 3.74 -13.32 10.22
C GLY A 117 4.26 -12.50 11.42
N MET A 118 4.83 -11.31 11.18
CA MET A 118 5.26 -10.36 12.22
C MET A 118 4.18 -9.32 12.56
N ALA A 119 3.06 -9.31 11.83
CA ALA A 119 2.03 -8.31 12.02
C ALA A 119 1.17 -8.58 13.26
N ASP A 120 0.72 -7.51 13.90
CA ASP A 120 -0.33 -7.59 14.93
C ASP A 120 -1.69 -7.70 14.25
N ALA A 121 -1.98 -8.90 13.74
CA ALA A 121 -3.20 -9.27 13.05
C ALA A 121 -3.50 -10.76 13.23
N GLU A 122 -4.77 -11.10 13.37
CA GLU A 122 -5.20 -12.50 13.33
C GLU A 122 -5.01 -13.05 11.91
N MET A 123 -4.51 -14.29 11.83
CA MET A 123 -4.31 -15.01 10.58
C MET A 123 -4.49 -16.51 10.80
N ASP A 124 -4.87 -17.22 9.73
CA ASP A 124 -4.79 -18.68 9.70
C ASP A 124 -3.48 -19.09 8.99
N PRO A 125 -2.45 -19.52 9.74
CA PRO A 125 -1.13 -19.82 9.16
C PRO A 125 -1.15 -20.94 8.11
N GLU A 126 -2.18 -21.78 8.10
CA GLU A 126 -2.32 -22.89 7.14
C GLU A 126 -3.08 -22.47 5.88
N ASN A 127 -3.69 -21.25 5.86
CA ASN A 127 -4.62 -20.86 4.80
C ASN A 127 -4.34 -19.48 4.18
N ILE A 128 -3.10 -18.98 4.31
CA ILE A 128 -2.72 -17.71 3.68
C ILE A 128 -2.61 -17.88 2.17
N SER A 129 -3.14 -16.91 1.42
CA SER A 129 -3.00 -16.84 -0.03
C SER A 129 -2.31 -15.54 -0.46
N VAL A 130 -1.43 -15.63 -1.46
CA VAL A 130 -0.69 -14.49 -2.00
C VAL A 130 -0.79 -14.46 -3.52
N TYR A 131 -1.03 -13.26 -4.05
CA TYR A 131 -1.09 -13.01 -5.49
C TYR A 131 -0.20 -11.82 -5.83
N PHE A 132 0.48 -11.89 -6.97
CA PHE A 132 1.17 -10.75 -7.60
C PHE A 132 0.52 -10.47 -8.96
N ASN A 133 0.15 -9.22 -9.22
CA ASN A 133 -0.50 -8.79 -10.46
C ASN A 133 -1.70 -9.70 -10.84
N GLY A 134 -2.49 -10.09 -9.84
CA GLY A 134 -3.65 -10.98 -9.99
C GLY A 134 -3.31 -12.46 -10.20
N GLN A 135 -2.03 -12.85 -10.29
CA GLN A 135 -1.61 -14.23 -10.45
C GLN A 135 -1.27 -14.88 -9.10
N PRO A 136 -1.82 -16.04 -8.78
CA PRO A 136 -1.54 -16.71 -7.52
C PRO A 136 -0.10 -17.21 -7.47
N VAL A 137 0.60 -16.92 -6.37
CA VAL A 137 1.96 -17.46 -6.10
C VAL A 137 1.97 -18.35 -4.86
N CYS A 138 0.98 -18.20 -3.98
CA CYS A 138 0.79 -19.04 -2.80
C CYS A 138 -0.70 -19.27 -2.56
N ARG A 139 -1.09 -20.49 -2.21
CA ARG A 139 -2.43 -20.86 -1.75
C ARG A 139 -2.32 -21.84 -0.59
N ALA A 140 -3.17 -21.69 0.42
CA ALA A 140 -3.10 -22.47 1.65
C ALA A 140 -1.65 -22.57 2.14
N SER A 141 -0.98 -21.43 2.23
CA SER A 141 0.40 -21.27 2.70
C SER A 141 1.46 -22.10 1.94
N THR A 142 1.11 -22.57 0.75
CA THR A 142 1.96 -23.39 -0.10
C THR A 142 2.16 -22.74 -1.49
N GLY A 143 3.37 -22.76 -1.99
CA GLY A 143 3.69 -22.21 -3.32
C GLY A 143 2.98 -22.99 -4.42
N VAL A 144 2.42 -22.28 -5.42
CA VAL A 144 1.77 -22.88 -6.57
C VAL A 144 2.74 -23.11 -7.72
N PRO A 145 2.47 -24.05 -8.65
CA PRO A 145 3.25 -24.20 -9.88
C PRO A 145 3.28 -22.87 -10.67
N GLY A 146 4.45 -22.51 -11.20
CA GLY A 146 4.63 -21.27 -11.95
C GLY A 146 4.76 -20.01 -11.09
N ALA A 147 4.75 -20.10 -9.75
CA ALA A 147 4.84 -18.96 -8.84
C ALA A 147 6.04 -18.03 -9.11
N ARG A 148 7.16 -18.57 -9.63
CA ARG A 148 8.37 -17.81 -9.94
C ARG A 148 8.37 -17.20 -11.35
N GLU A 149 7.36 -17.51 -12.15
CA GLU A 149 7.25 -17.06 -13.55
C GLU A 149 6.40 -15.82 -13.71
N VAL A 150 5.84 -15.30 -12.58
CA VAL A 150 5.04 -14.08 -12.58
C VAL A 150 5.93 -12.89 -12.95
N ASP A 151 5.53 -12.17 -14.00
CA ASP A 151 6.27 -11.01 -14.49
C ASP A 151 6.02 -9.79 -13.59
N LEU A 152 7.09 -9.32 -12.94
CA LEU A 152 7.16 -8.10 -12.14
C LEU A 152 8.09 -7.05 -12.76
N SER A 153 8.40 -7.13 -14.05
CA SER A 153 9.29 -6.19 -14.74
C SER A 153 8.69 -4.79 -14.87
N GLY A 154 7.35 -4.66 -14.88
CA GLY A 154 6.64 -3.39 -14.92
C GLY A 154 6.92 -2.51 -13.68
N THR A 155 6.60 -1.22 -13.79
CA THR A 155 6.76 -0.26 -12.68
C THR A 155 5.72 -0.46 -11.60
N ASP A 156 4.50 -0.81 -11.98
CA ASP A 156 3.39 -1.00 -11.06
C ASP A 156 3.26 -2.48 -10.69
N ILE A 157 3.22 -2.75 -9.39
CA ILE A 157 3.06 -4.10 -8.84
C ILE A 157 1.90 -4.11 -7.86
N ASP A 158 0.90 -4.94 -8.14
CA ASP A 158 -0.17 -5.25 -7.20
C ASP A 158 0.16 -6.52 -6.42
N VAL A 159 0.12 -6.40 -5.09
CA VAL A 159 0.27 -7.51 -4.15
C VAL A 159 -1.03 -7.68 -3.38
N TYR A 160 -1.63 -8.85 -3.46
CA TYR A 160 -2.82 -9.18 -2.69
C TYR A 160 -2.52 -10.34 -1.74
N VAL A 161 -2.93 -10.19 -0.49
CA VAL A 161 -2.73 -11.19 0.57
C VAL A 161 -4.05 -11.41 1.28
N ASP A 162 -4.51 -12.66 1.30
CA ASP A 162 -5.61 -13.11 2.16
C ASP A 162 -5.01 -13.84 3.36
N LEU A 163 -5.30 -13.36 4.58
CA LEU A 163 -4.78 -13.95 5.82
C LEU A 163 -5.58 -15.17 6.30
N GLY A 164 -6.59 -15.59 5.53
CA GLY A 164 -7.22 -16.91 5.66
C GLY A 164 -8.22 -17.08 6.78
N THR A 165 -8.52 -16.05 7.60
CA THR A 165 -9.46 -16.19 8.72
C THR A 165 -10.93 -16.24 8.30
N GLY A 166 -11.23 -15.86 7.04
CA GLY A 166 -12.61 -15.68 6.55
C GLY A 166 -13.29 -14.42 7.08
N GLY A 167 -12.57 -13.53 7.76
CA GLY A 167 -13.07 -12.24 8.20
C GLY A 167 -13.24 -11.27 7.03
N THR A 168 -13.95 -10.17 7.27
CA THR A 168 -14.29 -9.17 6.23
C THR A 168 -13.43 -7.91 6.26
N GLY A 169 -12.47 -7.85 7.19
CA GLY A 169 -11.53 -6.74 7.28
C GLY A 169 -10.64 -6.66 6.05
N SER A 170 -10.49 -5.46 5.52
CA SER A 170 -9.72 -5.17 4.30
C SER A 170 -9.06 -3.81 4.41
N ALA A 171 -7.80 -3.71 3.95
CA ALA A 171 -7.09 -2.45 3.83
C ALA A 171 -6.01 -2.54 2.76
N PHE A 172 -5.52 -1.38 2.31
CA PHE A 172 -4.37 -1.33 1.43
C PHE A 172 -3.38 -0.24 1.83
N VAL A 173 -2.14 -0.43 1.43
CA VAL A 173 -1.09 0.59 1.49
C VAL A 173 -0.38 0.71 0.14
N ARG A 174 0.17 1.90 -0.12
CA ARG A 174 1.06 2.20 -1.23
C ARG A 174 2.47 2.32 -0.70
N THR A 175 3.39 1.53 -1.22
CA THR A 175 4.82 1.57 -0.88
C THR A 175 5.67 1.53 -2.15
N THR A 176 6.97 1.49 -1.99
CA THR A 176 7.96 1.41 -3.07
C THR A 176 8.90 0.24 -2.84
N ASP A 177 9.68 -0.10 -3.84
CA ASP A 177 10.84 -0.97 -3.68
C ASP A 177 11.94 -0.32 -2.82
N LEU A 178 12.97 -1.08 -2.48
CA LEU A 178 14.20 -0.61 -1.85
C LEU A 178 15.34 -0.69 -2.88
N SER A 179 15.59 0.43 -3.56
CA SER A 179 16.58 0.53 -4.62
C SER A 179 17.96 0.95 -4.10
N HIS A 180 18.99 0.77 -4.92
CA HIS A 180 20.32 1.32 -4.64
C HIS A 180 20.29 2.85 -4.57
N ALA A 181 19.50 3.50 -5.44
CA ALA A 181 19.37 4.96 -5.45
C ALA A 181 18.75 5.50 -4.16
N TYR A 182 17.74 4.79 -3.57
CA TYR A 182 17.18 5.15 -2.28
C TYR A 182 18.27 5.17 -1.19
N VAL A 183 19.08 4.11 -1.13
CA VAL A 183 20.16 4.01 -0.13
C VAL A 183 21.22 5.08 -0.36
N GLU A 184 21.61 5.36 -1.61
CA GLU A 184 22.59 6.39 -1.95
C GLU A 184 22.12 7.77 -1.53
N ILE A 185 20.90 8.17 -1.90
CA ILE A 185 20.31 9.46 -1.54
C ILE A 185 20.28 9.64 -0.02
N ASN A 186 19.75 8.65 0.71
CA ASN A 186 19.56 8.77 2.16
C ASN A 186 20.86 8.60 2.97
N SER A 187 21.92 8.01 2.40
CA SER A 187 23.22 7.90 3.05
C SER A 187 24.10 9.12 2.80
N ALA A 188 23.89 9.84 1.70
CA ALA A 188 24.67 11.06 1.36
C ALA A 188 24.07 12.33 2.00
N TYR A 189 22.82 12.27 2.47
CA TYR A 189 22.11 13.39 3.04
C TYR A 189 22.42 13.51 4.53
N SER A 190 23.05 14.61 4.93
CA SER A 190 23.17 15.00 6.35
C SER A 190 22.21 16.15 6.62
N SER A 191 21.15 15.89 7.35
CA SER A 191 20.24 16.92 7.86
C SER A 191 20.85 17.70 9.03
#